data_31a7acac939608d754e32b0e328153bf
#
_entry.id   31a7acac939608d754e32b0e328153bf
#
_cell.length_a   1.000
_cell.length_b   1.000
_cell.length_c   1.000
_cell.angle_alpha   90.00
_cell.angle_beta   90.00
_cell.angle_gamma   90.00
#
_symmetry.space_group_name_H-M   'P 1'
#
loop_
_entity.id
_entity.type
_entity.pdbx_description
1 polymer ?
#
loop_
_entity_poly.entity_id
_entity_poly.type
_entity_poly.pdbx_seq_one_letter_code
_entity_poly.pdbx_strand_id
1 'polypeptide(L)'
;MSIPYNFYRGALKIPNGQTQANEASHLKLRAFTTYLKTLDSELVNFDWEKLDRDLDQKMYFDSSIPQGYGVGSSGALVAAIYDQYALRKITVLENLTKEKLQYLKKVFSLMESFFHGKSSGLDPLNSYLSLPILINSKEHIETTGIPSQQSSGNGAVFLIDS
;
A
#
# COMPACT_ATOMS: atom_id res chain seq x y z
N MET A 1 23.88 -14.49 9.65
CA MET A 1 23.52 -13.06 9.69
C MET A 1 22.08 -12.97 9.23
N SER A 2 21.14 -12.83 10.14
CA SER A 2 19.72 -12.67 9.81
C SER A 2 19.51 -11.24 9.31
N ILE A 3 19.17 -11.08 8.05
CA ILE A 3 18.68 -9.80 7.53
C ILE A 3 17.33 -9.57 8.23
N PRO A 4 17.19 -8.54 9.05
CA PRO A 4 15.89 -8.22 9.61
C PRO A 4 14.94 -7.94 8.45
N TYR A 5 13.78 -8.57 8.44
CA TYR A 5 12.69 -8.27 7.53
C TYR A 5 12.20 -6.84 7.82
N ASN A 6 12.93 -5.85 7.35
CA ASN A 6 12.42 -4.50 7.24
C ASN A 6 11.46 -4.49 6.05
N PHE A 7 10.20 -4.84 6.31
CA PHE A 7 9.16 -4.47 5.38
C PHE A 7 9.24 -2.96 5.19
N TYR A 8 9.60 -2.52 4.01
CA TYR A 8 9.67 -1.12 3.65
C TYR A 8 8.28 -0.51 3.83
N ARG A 9 8.03 0.05 5.01
CA ARG A 9 6.78 0.76 5.29
C ARG A 9 7.03 2.23 5.09
N GLY A 10 6.21 2.84 4.26
CA GLY A 10 6.08 4.28 4.24
C GLY A 10 5.06 4.72 5.29
N ALA A 11 5.20 5.94 5.76
CA ALA A 11 4.29 6.57 6.70
C ALA A 11 3.83 7.93 6.19
N LEU A 12 2.53 8.22 6.39
CA LEU A 12 2.02 9.57 6.20
C LEU A 12 2.44 10.41 7.40
N LYS A 13 3.06 11.55 7.15
CA LYS A 13 3.59 12.46 8.18
C LYS A 13 3.11 13.88 7.94
N ILE A 14 2.81 14.58 9.02
CA ILE A 14 2.57 16.02 9.01
C ILE A 14 3.87 16.67 9.52
N PRO A 15 4.42 17.69 8.81
CA PRO A 15 5.61 18.37 9.27
C PRO A 15 5.39 18.98 10.65
N ASN A 16 6.37 18.83 11.51
CA ASN A 16 6.48 19.56 12.76
C ASN A 16 7.72 20.46 12.68
N GLY A 17 7.91 21.39 13.59
CA GLY A 17 9.01 22.36 13.54
C GLY A 17 10.42 21.77 13.45
N GLN A 18 10.59 20.44 13.52
CA GLN A 18 11.85 19.72 13.42
C GLN A 18 11.96 18.89 12.12
N THR A 19 10.84 18.69 11.41
CA THR A 19 10.78 17.84 10.20
C THR A 19 10.61 18.75 8.98
N GLN A 20 11.51 18.65 8.02
CA GLN A 20 11.41 19.38 6.77
C GLN A 20 10.26 18.79 5.93
N ALA A 21 9.39 19.67 5.41
CA ALA A 21 8.32 19.25 4.52
C ALA A 21 8.90 18.72 3.20
N ASN A 22 8.37 17.59 2.73
CA ASN A 22 8.66 17.10 1.39
C ASN A 22 7.60 17.62 0.43
N GLU A 23 7.87 18.76 -0.19
CA GLU A 23 6.91 19.44 -1.07
C GLU A 23 6.52 18.59 -2.29
N ALA A 24 7.45 17.87 -2.90
CA ALA A 24 7.16 17.01 -4.05
C ALA A 24 6.22 15.87 -3.66
N SER A 25 6.44 15.24 -2.51
CA SER A 25 5.56 14.20 -1.98
C SER A 25 4.18 14.76 -1.62
N HIS A 26 4.13 15.95 -1.03
CA HIS A 26 2.88 16.64 -0.70
C HIS A 26 2.05 16.94 -1.95
N LEU A 27 2.64 17.50 -3.01
CA LEU A 27 1.95 17.78 -4.26
C LEU A 27 1.41 16.51 -4.92
N LYS A 28 2.18 15.43 -4.89
CA LYS A 28 1.75 14.12 -5.38
C LYS A 28 0.54 13.58 -4.60
N LEU A 29 0.53 13.74 -3.26
CA LEU A 29 -0.61 13.37 -2.43
C LEU A 29 -1.86 14.18 -2.78
N ARG A 30 -1.75 15.48 -3.01
CA ARG A 30 -2.88 16.33 -3.44
C ARG A 30 -3.47 15.85 -4.76
N ALA A 31 -2.62 15.60 -5.76
CA ALA A 31 -3.06 15.08 -7.06
C ALA A 31 -3.72 13.69 -6.91
N PHE A 32 -3.13 12.81 -6.11
CA PHE A 32 -3.69 11.50 -5.81
C PHE A 32 -5.06 11.59 -5.12
N THR A 33 -5.21 12.45 -4.12
CA THR A 33 -6.49 12.69 -3.44
C THR A 33 -7.56 13.21 -4.40
N THR A 34 -7.20 14.13 -5.28
CA THR A 34 -8.11 14.63 -6.32
C THR A 34 -8.61 13.49 -7.21
N TYR A 35 -7.72 12.61 -7.63
CA TYR A 35 -8.08 11.41 -8.39
C TYR A 35 -8.99 10.48 -7.58
N LEU A 36 -8.67 10.19 -6.31
CA LEU A 36 -9.48 9.31 -5.47
C LEU A 36 -10.92 9.80 -5.34
N LYS A 37 -11.15 11.11 -5.27
CA LYS A 37 -12.48 11.73 -5.21
C LYS A 37 -13.29 11.55 -6.50
N THR A 38 -12.67 11.14 -7.62
CA THR A 38 -13.37 10.82 -8.88
C THR A 38 -13.81 9.36 -8.96
N LEU A 39 -13.34 8.50 -8.06
CA LEU A 39 -13.68 7.09 -8.04
C LEU A 39 -15.07 6.86 -7.44
N ASP A 40 -15.62 5.68 -7.74
CA ASP A 40 -16.92 5.27 -7.20
C ASP A 40 -16.90 5.26 -5.66
N SER A 41 -17.76 6.09 -5.06
CA SER A 41 -17.86 6.24 -3.61
C SER A 41 -18.37 5.01 -2.86
N GLU A 42 -19.01 4.07 -3.55
CA GLU A 42 -19.40 2.78 -2.94
C GLU A 42 -18.18 1.88 -2.72
N LEU A 43 -17.17 2.01 -3.57
CA LEU A 43 -15.95 1.22 -3.49
C LEU A 43 -14.84 1.94 -2.71
N VAL A 44 -14.72 3.27 -2.90
CA VAL A 44 -13.66 4.08 -2.30
C VAL A 44 -14.30 5.10 -1.37
N ASN A 45 -14.56 4.69 -0.14
CA ASN A 45 -15.21 5.52 0.88
C ASN A 45 -14.22 5.92 1.97
N PHE A 46 -13.82 7.19 1.97
CA PHE A 46 -12.83 7.75 2.89
C PHE A 46 -13.37 8.89 3.74
N ASP A 47 -12.75 9.13 4.87
CA ASP A 47 -12.90 10.34 5.66
C ASP A 47 -12.21 11.51 4.94
N TRP A 48 -12.95 12.09 3.98
CA TRP A 48 -12.46 13.18 3.15
C TRP A 48 -12.14 14.44 3.94
N GLU A 49 -12.92 14.75 4.98
CA GLU A 49 -12.69 15.92 5.82
C GLU A 49 -11.36 15.81 6.58
N LYS A 50 -11.09 14.62 7.13
CA LYS A 50 -9.81 14.35 7.79
C LYS A 50 -8.65 14.39 6.80
N LEU A 51 -8.81 13.77 5.63
CA LEU A 51 -7.76 13.73 4.61
C LEU A 51 -7.43 15.14 4.10
N ASP A 52 -8.44 15.96 3.79
CA ASP A 52 -8.23 17.34 3.33
C ASP A 52 -7.54 18.20 4.41
N ARG A 53 -7.97 18.09 5.67
CA ARG A 53 -7.37 18.79 6.81
C ARG A 53 -5.88 18.42 6.98
N ASP A 54 -5.55 17.14 6.88
CA ASP A 54 -4.17 16.68 7.02
C ASP A 54 -3.32 17.13 5.82
N LEU A 55 -3.88 17.19 4.61
CA LEU A 55 -3.23 17.79 3.44
C LEU A 55 -2.98 19.29 3.60
N ASP A 56 -3.92 20.03 4.21
CA ASP A 56 -3.73 21.46 4.47
C ASP A 56 -2.60 21.73 5.47
N GLN A 57 -2.27 20.75 6.30
CA GLN A 57 -1.10 20.76 7.19
C GLN A 57 0.20 20.27 6.50
N LYS A 58 0.22 20.26 5.16
CA LYS A 58 1.41 19.85 4.38
C LYS A 58 1.80 18.38 4.58
N MET A 59 0.83 17.51 4.83
CA MET A 59 1.09 16.07 4.92
C MET A 59 1.88 15.55 3.71
N TYR A 60 2.84 14.69 3.96
CA TYR A 60 3.67 14.03 2.95
C TYR A 60 3.82 12.54 3.28
N PHE A 61 4.20 11.76 2.27
CA PHE A 61 4.52 10.35 2.45
C PHE A 61 6.03 10.18 2.57
N ASP A 62 6.46 9.69 3.72
CA ASP A 62 7.84 9.35 4.02
C ASP A 62 8.03 7.85 3.83
N SER A 63 8.93 7.47 2.94
CA SER A 63 9.19 6.06 2.62
C SER A 63 10.68 5.84 2.40
N SER A 64 11.17 4.75 2.96
CA SER A 64 12.52 4.25 2.68
C SER A 64 12.62 3.46 1.37
N ILE A 65 11.48 3.23 0.69
CA ILE A 65 11.46 2.53 -0.60
C ILE A 65 12.01 3.44 -1.69
N PRO A 66 13.10 3.07 -2.39
CA PRO A 66 13.58 3.82 -3.52
C PRO A 66 12.50 3.93 -4.61
N GLN A 67 12.29 5.15 -5.13
CA GLN A 67 11.37 5.34 -6.25
C GLN A 67 12.02 4.84 -7.54
N GLY A 68 11.22 4.19 -8.40
CA GLY A 68 11.67 3.77 -9.73
C GLY A 68 12.25 2.35 -9.81
N TYR A 69 12.44 1.66 -8.69
CA TYR A 69 13.02 0.29 -8.68
C TYR A 69 11.98 -0.83 -8.74
N GLY A 70 10.71 -0.55 -9.01
CA GLY A 70 9.67 -1.59 -9.11
C GLY A 70 9.38 -2.34 -7.80
N VAL A 71 9.78 -1.79 -6.65
CA VAL A 71 9.64 -2.43 -5.32
C VAL A 71 8.40 -1.96 -4.55
N GLY A 72 7.37 -1.49 -5.24
CA GLY A 72 6.05 -1.25 -4.65
C GLY A 72 5.90 0.04 -3.83
N SER A 73 6.65 1.11 -4.17
CA SER A 73 6.52 2.40 -3.47
C SER A 73 5.13 3.02 -3.60
N SER A 74 4.47 2.88 -4.75
CA SER A 74 3.07 3.28 -4.95
C SER A 74 2.11 2.42 -4.13
N GLY A 75 2.35 1.11 -4.08
CA GLY A 75 1.56 0.18 -3.27
C GLY A 75 1.61 0.52 -1.79
N ALA A 76 2.77 0.89 -1.26
CA ALA A 76 2.91 1.31 0.14
C ALA A 76 2.14 2.62 0.42
N LEU A 77 2.17 3.59 -0.51
CA LEU A 77 1.39 4.82 -0.37
C LEU A 77 -0.12 4.55 -0.40
N VAL A 78 -0.59 3.73 -1.34
CA VAL A 78 -2.00 3.33 -1.44
C VAL A 78 -2.46 2.65 -0.16
N ALA A 79 -1.66 1.70 0.36
CA ALA A 79 -1.95 1.01 1.62
C ALA A 79 -2.03 1.98 2.80
N ALA A 80 -1.11 2.94 2.90
CA ALA A 80 -1.10 3.93 3.97
C ALA A 80 -2.33 4.87 3.94
N ILE A 81 -2.74 5.32 2.76
CA ILE A 81 -3.96 6.14 2.59
C ILE A 81 -5.20 5.33 2.98
N TYR A 82 -5.31 4.09 2.51
CA TYR A 82 -6.43 3.24 2.88
C TYR A 82 -6.48 3.00 4.40
N ASP A 83 -5.37 2.64 5.01
CA ASP A 83 -5.30 2.38 6.45
C ASP A 83 -5.68 3.61 7.28
N GLN A 84 -5.24 4.79 6.88
CA GLN A 84 -5.44 6.02 7.63
C GLN A 84 -6.85 6.61 7.48
N TYR A 85 -7.47 6.47 6.31
CA TYR A 85 -8.66 7.24 5.94
C TYR A 85 -9.88 6.42 5.51
N ALA A 86 -9.77 5.13 5.25
CA ALA A 86 -10.94 4.32 4.89
C ALA A 86 -11.93 4.22 6.06
N LEU A 87 -13.22 4.55 5.81
CA LEU A 87 -14.25 4.58 6.84
C LEU A 87 -14.71 3.19 7.28
N ARG A 88 -14.76 2.23 6.37
CA ARG A 88 -15.16 0.83 6.64
C ARG A 88 -14.05 -0.11 6.22
N LYS A 89 -12.86 0.11 6.78
CA LYS A 89 -11.71 -0.68 6.38
C LYS A 89 -11.79 -2.13 6.85
N ILE A 90 -11.39 -3.03 5.98
CA ILE A 90 -11.13 -4.42 6.31
C ILE A 90 -9.76 -4.49 6.94
N THR A 91 -9.67 -4.95 8.18
CA THR A 91 -8.41 -5.04 8.91
C THR A 91 -7.81 -6.45 8.82
N VAL A 92 -6.49 -6.55 9.00
CA VAL A 92 -5.80 -7.84 9.02
C VAL A 92 -6.16 -8.70 10.24
N LEU A 93 -6.76 -8.10 11.27
CA LEU A 93 -7.22 -8.79 12.48
C LEU A 93 -8.57 -9.49 12.30
N GLU A 94 -9.27 -9.17 11.22
CA GLU A 94 -10.52 -9.82 10.87
C GLU A 94 -10.27 -11.16 10.18
N ASN A 95 -11.31 -12.01 10.15
CA ASN A 95 -11.27 -13.18 9.27
C ASN A 95 -11.26 -12.71 7.80
N LEU A 96 -10.10 -12.85 7.14
CA LEU A 96 -9.90 -12.46 5.74
C LEU A 96 -10.48 -13.53 4.82
N THR A 97 -11.77 -13.43 4.56
CA THR A 97 -12.41 -14.30 3.56
C THR A 97 -11.96 -13.97 2.15
N LYS A 98 -12.19 -14.89 1.21
CA LYS A 98 -11.89 -14.69 -0.21
C LYS A 98 -12.57 -13.43 -0.77
N GLU A 99 -13.81 -13.19 -0.40
CA GLU A 99 -14.59 -12.02 -0.83
C GLU A 99 -13.96 -10.72 -0.32
N LYS A 100 -13.52 -10.68 0.94
CA LYS A 100 -12.81 -9.52 1.52
C LYS A 100 -11.50 -9.25 0.80
N LEU A 101 -10.73 -10.30 0.50
CA LEU A 101 -9.46 -10.16 -0.23
C LEU A 101 -9.69 -9.66 -1.67
N GLN A 102 -10.70 -10.17 -2.36
CA GLN A 102 -11.07 -9.71 -3.70
C GLN A 102 -11.56 -8.26 -3.69
N TYR A 103 -12.35 -7.88 -2.69
CA TYR A 103 -12.78 -6.50 -2.51
C TYR A 103 -11.58 -5.55 -2.30
N LEU A 104 -10.69 -5.88 -1.36
CA LEU A 104 -9.47 -5.10 -1.12
C LEU A 104 -8.63 -4.99 -2.39
N LYS A 105 -8.39 -6.09 -3.10
CA LYS A 105 -7.66 -6.10 -4.37
C LYS A 105 -8.29 -5.15 -5.39
N LYS A 106 -9.63 -5.16 -5.51
CA LYS A 106 -10.35 -4.29 -6.43
C LYS A 106 -10.19 -2.82 -6.05
N VAL A 107 -10.39 -2.47 -4.80
CA VAL A 107 -10.20 -1.11 -4.29
C VAL A 107 -8.77 -0.64 -4.54
N PHE A 108 -7.79 -1.44 -4.19
CA PHE A 108 -6.37 -1.12 -4.37
C PHE A 108 -5.97 -1.02 -5.84
N SER A 109 -6.54 -1.85 -6.73
CA SER A 109 -6.34 -1.74 -8.17
C SER A 109 -6.81 -0.38 -8.70
N LEU A 110 -7.99 0.09 -8.28
CA LEU A 110 -8.51 1.39 -8.67
C LEU A 110 -7.63 2.53 -8.15
N MET A 111 -7.25 2.49 -6.87
CA MET A 111 -6.40 3.52 -6.27
C MET A 111 -5.03 3.59 -6.95
N GLU A 112 -4.38 2.45 -7.14
CA GLU A 112 -3.03 2.37 -7.71
C GLU A 112 -2.98 2.72 -9.20
N SER A 113 -4.12 2.64 -9.91
CA SER A 113 -4.23 3.03 -11.32
C SER A 113 -3.87 4.50 -11.57
N PHE A 114 -3.90 5.34 -10.54
CA PHE A 114 -3.38 6.71 -10.63
C PHE A 114 -1.89 6.76 -11.04
N PHE A 115 -1.10 5.82 -10.57
CA PHE A 115 0.35 5.80 -10.80
C PHE A 115 0.76 5.08 -12.09
N HIS A 116 -0.02 4.08 -12.51
CA HIS A 116 0.35 3.14 -13.55
C HIS A 116 -0.69 3.02 -14.69
N GLY A 117 -1.76 3.80 -14.63
CA GLY A 117 -2.89 3.72 -15.59
C GLY A 117 -3.73 2.45 -15.43
N LYS A 118 -3.11 1.31 -15.16
CA LYS A 118 -3.77 0.03 -14.87
C LYS A 118 -2.93 -0.75 -13.88
N SER A 119 -3.58 -1.20 -12.82
CA SER A 119 -2.93 -2.00 -11.77
C SER A 119 -3.70 -3.27 -11.45
N SER A 120 -2.99 -4.30 -11.01
CA SER A 120 -3.59 -5.52 -10.46
C SER A 120 -4.11 -5.35 -9.03
N GLY A 121 -3.66 -4.33 -8.30
CA GLY A 121 -3.92 -4.12 -6.88
C GLY A 121 -3.16 -5.04 -5.93
N LEU A 122 -2.24 -5.86 -6.45
CA LEU A 122 -1.52 -6.85 -5.63
C LEU A 122 -0.42 -6.22 -4.77
N ASP A 123 0.30 -5.23 -5.29
CA ASP A 123 1.36 -4.56 -4.53
C ASP A 123 0.81 -3.83 -3.30
N PRO A 124 -0.24 -2.98 -3.41
CA PRO A 124 -0.85 -2.40 -2.23
C PRO A 124 -1.52 -3.42 -1.32
N LEU A 125 -2.11 -4.50 -1.87
CA LEU A 125 -2.69 -5.56 -1.06
C LEU A 125 -1.63 -6.24 -0.19
N ASN A 126 -0.49 -6.60 -0.78
CA ASN A 126 0.63 -7.18 -0.04
C ASN A 126 1.21 -6.22 0.99
N SER A 127 1.37 -4.93 0.63
CA SER A 127 1.84 -3.89 1.55
C SER A 127 0.89 -3.69 2.73
N TYR A 128 -0.42 -3.72 2.49
CA TYR A 128 -1.44 -3.53 3.51
C TYR A 128 -1.55 -4.71 4.47
N LEU A 129 -1.64 -5.92 3.93
CA LEU A 129 -1.81 -7.12 4.74
C LEU A 129 -0.53 -7.50 5.49
N SER A 130 0.64 -7.19 4.93
CA SER A 130 1.95 -7.63 5.46
C SER A 130 2.00 -9.15 5.70
N LEU A 131 1.28 -9.92 4.89
CA LEU A 131 1.18 -11.38 4.93
C LEU A 131 1.51 -11.93 3.55
N PRO A 132 2.14 -13.11 3.46
CA PRO A 132 2.32 -13.79 2.18
C PRO A 132 0.96 -14.08 1.54
N ILE A 133 0.87 -13.80 0.24
CA ILE A 133 -0.34 -14.02 -0.55
C ILE A 133 -0.04 -15.11 -1.57
N LEU A 134 -0.89 -16.13 -1.59
CA LEU A 134 -0.86 -17.18 -2.60
C LEU A 134 -1.86 -16.84 -3.71
N ILE A 135 -1.39 -16.77 -4.94
CA ILE A 135 -2.20 -16.49 -6.13
C ILE A 135 -2.28 -17.78 -6.95
N ASN A 136 -3.39 -18.49 -6.84
CA ASN A 136 -3.61 -19.73 -7.58
C ASN A 136 -4.19 -19.47 -8.99
N SER A 137 -4.89 -18.34 -9.17
CA SER A 137 -5.42 -17.88 -10.45
C SER A 137 -5.77 -16.38 -10.37
N LYS A 138 -6.21 -15.78 -11.49
CA LYS A 138 -6.65 -14.37 -11.49
C LYS A 138 -7.75 -14.06 -10.47
N GLU A 139 -8.53 -15.07 -10.09
CA GLU A 139 -9.69 -14.94 -9.20
C GLU A 139 -9.50 -15.63 -7.85
N HIS A 140 -8.41 -16.36 -7.65
CA HIS A 140 -8.17 -17.11 -6.44
C HIS A 140 -6.93 -16.59 -5.70
N ILE A 141 -7.20 -15.86 -4.64
CA ILE A 141 -6.20 -15.25 -3.77
C ILE A 141 -6.51 -15.70 -2.35
N GLU A 142 -5.50 -16.13 -1.65
CA GLU A 142 -5.58 -16.52 -0.24
C GLU A 142 -4.32 -16.08 0.52
N THR A 143 -4.46 -15.87 1.82
CA THR A 143 -3.30 -15.66 2.68
C THR A 143 -2.67 -17.02 3.01
N THR A 144 -1.35 -17.07 3.03
CA THR A 144 -0.62 -18.27 3.42
C THR A 144 0.33 -17.98 4.56
N GLY A 145 0.72 -19.02 5.29
CA GLY A 145 1.79 -18.90 6.29
C GLY A 145 3.15 -18.68 5.61
N ILE A 146 4.07 -18.05 6.32
CA ILE A 146 5.47 -18.02 5.88
C ILE A 146 5.95 -19.46 5.88
N PRO A 147 6.47 -20.00 4.75
CA PRO A 147 7.06 -21.32 4.75
C PRO A 147 8.11 -21.39 5.87
N SER A 148 7.99 -22.37 6.75
CA SER A 148 9.03 -22.60 7.75
C SER A 148 10.35 -22.77 6.99
N GLN A 149 11.37 -21.99 7.34
CA GLN A 149 12.71 -22.16 6.80
C GLN A 149 13.27 -23.50 7.28
N GLN A 150 12.86 -24.59 6.68
CA GLN A 150 13.69 -25.77 6.66
C GLN A 150 14.74 -25.51 5.56
N SER A 151 15.86 -24.98 6.00
CA SER A 151 17.03 -24.68 5.19
C SER A 151 17.74 -25.97 4.78
N SER A 152 17.12 -26.76 3.91
CA SER A 152 17.79 -27.90 3.28
C SER A 152 18.05 -27.68 1.78
N GLY A 153 17.93 -26.45 1.29
CA GLY A 153 18.18 -26.09 -0.10
C GLY A 153 19.21 -24.97 -0.24
N ASN A 154 20.12 -25.09 -1.23
CA ASN A 154 21.09 -24.05 -1.61
C ASN A 154 20.46 -22.95 -2.48
N GLY A 155 19.21 -22.59 -2.22
CA GLY A 155 18.52 -21.52 -2.94
C GLY A 155 18.78 -20.16 -2.30
N ALA A 156 18.95 -19.12 -3.15
CA ALA A 156 19.05 -17.74 -2.72
C ALA A 156 18.13 -16.87 -3.60
N VAL A 157 17.59 -15.80 -3.02
CA VAL A 157 16.81 -14.78 -3.75
C VAL A 157 17.71 -13.57 -3.95
N PHE A 158 17.87 -13.15 -5.21
CA PHE A 158 18.65 -12.00 -5.59
C PHE A 158 17.73 -10.90 -6.13
N LEU A 159 17.98 -9.65 -5.74
CA LEU A 159 17.42 -8.48 -6.39
C LEU A 159 18.40 -8.09 -7.50
N ILE A 160 17.90 -8.07 -8.73
CA ILE A 160 18.67 -7.62 -9.89
C ILE A 160 18.20 -6.21 -10.24
N ASP A 161 19.15 -5.28 -10.25
CA ASP A 161 18.93 -3.92 -10.76
C ASP A 161 19.02 -3.97 -12.29
N SER A 162 17.97 -3.53 -12.99
CA SER A 162 17.86 -3.61 -14.47
C SER A 162 17.76 -2.23 -15.07
#